data_db33e5b0b8ca22536f2d540f984c54c2
#
_entry.id   db33e5b0b8ca22536f2d540f984c54c2
#
_cell.length_a   1.000
_cell.length_b   1.000
_cell.length_c   1.000
_cell.angle_alpha   90.00
_cell.angle_beta   90.00
_cell.angle_gamma   90.00
#
_symmetry.space_group_name_H-M   'P 1'
#
loop_
_entity.id
_entity.type
_entity.pdbx_description
1 polymer ?
#
loop_
_entity_poly.entity_id
_entity_poly.type
_entity_poly.pdbx_seq_one_letter_code
_entity_poly.pdbx_strand_id
1 'polypeptide(L)'
;MTREHLLETLSGVMEPDLGKDIITLNLVELLAMEEKEAEWHLRLRVKSSSPAMHARQRMKEAVEFALEKLATKLGTTIVPDVEVIALPEDERTLDTRKVLPGVQHVIAIASGKGGVGKSTVTANLAVELARRGHRVGLIDADIHGPSMPTMFDVVREKPAPVEKDGKPLIGPVEAHGVKLLSIGFFADPDQAIVWRGPMASKALGQLFTDGDWGELDYLLVDLPPGTGDVHLSLVQVAPLSGVVVVSTPQDIALADARKGVSMFQLESINVPVLGLVENMAYFTPPDLPDRKYHLFGRDGVKRYAEASGTPFLGELPLVQAIREAGDAGRPAA
;
A
#
# COMPACT_ATOMS: atom_id res chain seq x y z
N MET A 1 -39.11 -0.92 -18.02
CA MET A 1 -38.12 -1.63 -17.22
C MET A 1 -38.55 -1.66 -15.76
N THR A 2 -38.25 -2.71 -14.96
CA THR A 2 -38.58 -2.78 -13.53
C THR A 2 -37.32 -2.75 -12.68
N ARG A 3 -37.46 -2.38 -11.39
CA ARG A 3 -36.36 -2.44 -10.43
C ARG A 3 -35.80 -3.85 -10.26
N GLU A 4 -36.63 -4.86 -10.38
CA GLU A 4 -36.23 -6.27 -10.31
C GLU A 4 -35.31 -6.66 -11.45
N HIS A 5 -35.64 -6.26 -12.71
CA HIS A 5 -34.76 -6.48 -13.86
C HIS A 5 -33.38 -5.84 -13.67
N LEU A 6 -33.33 -4.64 -13.05
CA LEU A 6 -32.07 -3.95 -12.76
C LEU A 6 -31.25 -4.73 -11.72
N LEU A 7 -31.86 -5.11 -10.60
CA LEU A 7 -31.21 -5.85 -9.52
C LEU A 7 -30.70 -7.22 -9.99
N GLU A 8 -31.51 -7.96 -10.75
CA GLU A 8 -31.11 -9.25 -11.33
C GLU A 8 -29.91 -9.09 -12.28
N THR A 9 -29.90 -8.05 -13.09
CA THR A 9 -28.79 -7.80 -14.00
C THR A 9 -27.50 -7.41 -13.26
N LEU A 10 -27.62 -6.54 -12.28
CA LEU A 10 -26.48 -6.08 -11.49
C LEU A 10 -25.94 -7.13 -10.52
N SER A 11 -26.72 -8.18 -10.18
CA SER A 11 -26.20 -9.35 -9.44
C SER A 11 -25.19 -10.17 -10.25
N GLY A 12 -25.09 -9.95 -11.56
CA GLY A 12 -24.01 -10.51 -12.39
C GLY A 12 -22.69 -9.76 -12.31
N VAL A 13 -22.66 -8.58 -11.68
CA VAL A 13 -21.44 -7.77 -11.53
C VAL A 13 -20.77 -8.10 -10.19
N MET A 14 -19.56 -8.65 -10.28
CA MET A 14 -18.77 -9.06 -9.12
C MET A 14 -17.89 -7.92 -8.63
N GLU A 15 -17.86 -7.71 -7.33
CA GLU A 15 -16.83 -6.87 -6.71
C GLU A 15 -15.53 -7.68 -6.63
N PRO A 16 -14.44 -7.23 -7.31
CA PRO A 16 -13.25 -8.06 -7.47
C PRO A 16 -12.57 -8.45 -6.16
N ASP A 17 -12.52 -7.51 -5.20
CA ASP A 17 -11.81 -7.70 -3.94
C ASP A 17 -12.63 -8.53 -2.93
N LEU A 18 -13.95 -8.48 -3.00
CA LEU A 18 -14.84 -9.19 -2.08
C LEU A 18 -15.37 -10.53 -2.63
N GLY A 19 -15.25 -10.77 -3.95
CA GLY A 19 -15.61 -12.02 -4.61
C GLY A 19 -17.08 -12.40 -4.50
N LYS A 20 -17.94 -11.41 -4.28
CA LYS A 20 -19.41 -11.49 -4.29
C LYS A 20 -19.96 -10.43 -5.21
N ASP A 21 -21.21 -10.58 -5.63
CA ASP A 21 -21.87 -9.58 -6.46
C ASP A 21 -22.20 -8.31 -5.68
N ILE A 22 -22.26 -7.18 -6.40
CA ILE A 22 -22.47 -5.85 -5.82
C ILE A 22 -23.85 -5.67 -5.17
N ILE A 23 -24.84 -6.49 -5.55
CA ILE A 23 -26.19 -6.46 -4.96
C ILE A 23 -26.19 -7.18 -3.61
N THR A 24 -25.66 -8.40 -3.54
CA THR A 24 -25.51 -9.16 -2.28
C THR A 24 -24.69 -8.39 -1.25
N LEU A 25 -23.69 -7.63 -1.69
CA LEU A 25 -22.87 -6.78 -0.83
C LEU A 25 -23.52 -5.44 -0.47
N ASN A 26 -24.71 -5.17 -0.97
CA ASN A 26 -25.43 -3.90 -0.77
C ASN A 26 -24.58 -2.65 -1.16
N LEU A 27 -23.82 -2.77 -2.24
CA LEU A 27 -22.91 -1.72 -2.72
C LEU A 27 -23.59 -0.79 -3.75
N VAL A 28 -24.83 -1.04 -4.15
CA VAL A 28 -25.55 -0.27 -5.17
C VAL A 28 -26.68 0.54 -4.56
N GLU A 29 -26.65 1.83 -4.80
CA GLU A 29 -27.72 2.77 -4.46
C GLU A 29 -28.36 3.28 -5.75
N LEU A 30 -29.66 3.03 -5.93
CA LEU A 30 -30.45 3.57 -7.04
C LEU A 30 -30.93 4.98 -6.65
N LEU A 31 -30.33 6.00 -7.26
CA LEU A 31 -30.64 7.40 -6.99
C LEU A 31 -31.85 7.91 -7.82
N ALA A 32 -31.93 7.49 -9.08
CA ALA A 32 -33.04 7.82 -9.97
C ALA A 32 -33.25 6.76 -11.06
N MET A 33 -34.52 6.56 -11.46
CA MET A 33 -34.91 5.70 -12.55
C MET A 33 -36.14 6.33 -13.22
N GLU A 34 -35.94 6.97 -14.35
CA GLU A 34 -36.95 7.74 -15.05
C GLU A 34 -37.03 7.31 -16.51
N GLU A 35 -38.26 7.28 -17.05
CA GLU A 35 -38.47 7.06 -18.47
C GLU A 35 -38.76 8.40 -19.15
N LYS A 36 -37.96 8.78 -20.13
CA LYS A 36 -38.08 10.03 -20.92
C LYS A 36 -37.92 9.70 -22.39
N GLU A 37 -38.82 10.14 -23.22
CA GLU A 37 -38.78 9.99 -24.69
C GLU A 37 -38.48 8.55 -25.16
N ALA A 38 -39.06 7.55 -24.46
CA ALA A 38 -38.82 6.11 -24.67
C ALA A 38 -37.40 5.59 -24.32
N GLU A 39 -36.62 6.37 -23.61
CA GLU A 39 -35.34 5.99 -23.06
C GLU A 39 -35.37 5.95 -21.52
N TRP A 40 -34.64 5.02 -20.92
CA TRP A 40 -34.50 4.91 -19.47
C TRP A 40 -33.27 5.64 -18.99
N HIS A 41 -33.45 6.69 -18.21
CA HIS A 41 -32.37 7.39 -17.53
C HIS A 41 -32.17 6.79 -16.14
N LEU A 42 -31.01 6.19 -15.91
CA LEU A 42 -30.66 5.58 -14.65
C LEU A 42 -29.51 6.34 -13.99
N ARG A 43 -29.71 6.76 -12.74
CA ARG A 43 -28.61 7.27 -11.92
C ARG A 43 -28.33 6.31 -10.79
N LEU A 44 -27.12 5.77 -10.78
CA LEU A 44 -26.64 4.77 -9.82
C LEU A 44 -25.40 5.28 -9.11
N ARG A 45 -25.34 5.05 -7.82
CA ARG A 45 -24.11 5.15 -7.05
C ARG A 45 -23.67 3.76 -6.65
N VAL A 46 -22.42 3.40 -6.94
CA VAL A 46 -21.83 2.12 -6.60
C VAL A 46 -20.66 2.36 -5.66
N LYS A 47 -20.61 1.64 -4.56
CA LYS A 47 -19.48 1.67 -3.63
C LYS A 47 -18.48 0.59 -4.03
N SER A 48 -17.17 0.93 -4.11
CA SER A 48 -16.09 -0.03 -4.36
C SER A 48 -15.24 -0.17 -3.11
N SER A 49 -14.85 -1.40 -2.77
CA SER A 49 -13.94 -1.69 -1.67
C SER A 49 -12.57 -1.05 -1.85
N SER A 50 -12.15 -0.91 -3.10
CA SER A 50 -10.87 -0.29 -3.47
C SER A 50 -11.01 1.23 -3.64
N PRO A 51 -10.18 2.05 -2.96
CA PRO A 51 -10.13 3.49 -3.19
C PRO A 51 -9.44 3.85 -4.51
N ALA A 52 -8.72 2.92 -5.14
CA ALA A 52 -7.97 3.15 -6.36
C ALA A 52 -8.89 3.49 -7.55
N MET A 53 -8.56 4.54 -8.28
CA MET A 53 -9.39 5.03 -9.38
C MET A 53 -9.57 4.01 -10.50
N HIS A 54 -8.52 3.24 -10.85
CA HIS A 54 -8.62 2.20 -11.88
C HIS A 54 -9.58 1.07 -11.48
N ALA A 55 -9.66 0.70 -10.19
CA ALA A 55 -10.62 -0.29 -9.71
C ALA A 55 -12.05 0.25 -9.80
N ARG A 56 -12.24 1.52 -9.43
CA ARG A 56 -13.51 2.22 -9.59
C ARG A 56 -13.93 2.36 -11.05
N GLN A 57 -12.97 2.65 -11.92
CA GLN A 57 -13.21 2.73 -13.36
C GLN A 57 -13.63 1.36 -13.94
N ARG A 58 -12.96 0.27 -13.58
CA ARG A 58 -13.38 -1.08 -13.99
C ARG A 58 -14.76 -1.47 -13.47
N MET A 59 -15.06 -1.09 -12.23
CA MET A 59 -16.40 -1.30 -11.66
C MET A 59 -17.45 -0.54 -12.44
N LYS A 60 -17.18 0.72 -12.79
CA LYS A 60 -18.07 1.54 -13.64
C LYS A 60 -18.31 0.87 -14.99
N GLU A 61 -17.26 0.47 -15.68
CA GLU A 61 -17.34 -0.21 -16.99
C GLU A 61 -18.12 -1.53 -16.90
N ALA A 62 -17.93 -2.32 -15.83
CA ALA A 62 -18.65 -3.56 -15.61
C ALA A 62 -20.17 -3.32 -15.40
N VAL A 63 -20.53 -2.28 -14.65
CA VAL A 63 -21.92 -1.88 -14.43
C VAL A 63 -22.54 -1.37 -15.72
N GLU A 64 -21.87 -0.48 -16.46
CA GLU A 64 -22.34 0.06 -17.73
C GLU A 64 -22.54 -1.07 -18.76
N PHE A 65 -21.61 -2.03 -18.85
CA PHE A 65 -21.74 -3.19 -19.72
C PHE A 65 -22.92 -4.11 -19.34
N ALA A 66 -23.17 -4.30 -18.03
CA ALA A 66 -24.35 -5.05 -17.59
C ALA A 66 -25.65 -4.36 -17.98
N LEU A 67 -25.70 -3.02 -17.87
CA LEU A 67 -26.86 -2.22 -18.29
C LEU A 67 -27.09 -2.23 -19.81
N GLU A 68 -26.02 -2.23 -20.60
CA GLU A 68 -26.10 -2.37 -22.06
C GLU A 68 -26.70 -3.72 -22.48
N LYS A 69 -26.29 -4.82 -21.80
CA LYS A 69 -26.90 -6.14 -22.00
C LYS A 69 -28.38 -6.14 -21.63
N LEU A 70 -28.76 -5.46 -20.54
CA LEU A 70 -30.15 -5.32 -20.14
C LEU A 70 -30.97 -4.54 -21.19
N ALA A 71 -30.43 -3.44 -21.69
CA ALA A 71 -31.04 -2.63 -22.76
C ALA A 71 -31.35 -3.49 -24.00
N THR A 72 -30.34 -4.29 -24.42
CA THR A 72 -30.48 -5.21 -25.55
C THR A 72 -31.53 -6.29 -25.27
N LYS A 73 -31.56 -6.88 -24.07
CA LYS A 73 -32.55 -7.90 -23.68
C LYS A 73 -33.99 -7.38 -23.68
N LEU A 74 -34.15 -6.13 -23.26
CA LEU A 74 -35.48 -5.50 -23.16
C LEU A 74 -35.92 -4.74 -24.45
N GLY A 75 -35.05 -4.61 -25.44
CA GLY A 75 -35.31 -3.85 -26.66
C GLY A 75 -35.55 -2.37 -26.41
N THR A 76 -34.87 -1.78 -25.44
CA THR A 76 -35.01 -0.37 -25.03
C THR A 76 -33.64 0.30 -24.95
N THR A 77 -33.62 1.63 -24.92
CA THR A 77 -32.38 2.40 -24.66
C THR A 77 -32.27 2.69 -23.17
N ILE A 78 -31.09 2.45 -22.59
CA ILE A 78 -30.74 2.83 -21.22
C ILE A 78 -29.60 3.85 -21.30
N VAL A 79 -29.80 5.01 -20.69
CA VAL A 79 -28.79 6.07 -20.51
C VAL A 79 -28.30 6.02 -19.07
N PRO A 80 -27.13 5.37 -18.79
CA PRO A 80 -26.63 5.22 -17.45
C PRO A 80 -25.81 6.45 -17.01
N ASP A 81 -26.06 6.91 -15.78
CA ASP A 81 -25.22 7.85 -15.04
C ASP A 81 -24.70 7.10 -13.82
N VAL A 82 -23.51 6.53 -13.93
CA VAL A 82 -22.90 5.65 -12.90
C VAL A 82 -21.78 6.39 -12.21
N GLU A 83 -22.01 6.73 -10.95
CA GLU A 83 -20.99 7.26 -10.03
C GLU A 83 -20.42 6.11 -9.21
N VAL A 84 -19.09 5.89 -9.27
CA VAL A 84 -18.42 4.92 -8.41
C VAL A 84 -17.58 5.65 -7.38
N ILE A 85 -17.94 5.47 -6.09
CA ILE A 85 -17.23 6.07 -4.96
C ILE A 85 -16.45 4.98 -4.19
N ALA A 86 -15.42 5.39 -3.47
CA ALA A 86 -14.79 4.50 -2.51
C ALA A 86 -15.74 4.23 -1.34
N LEU A 87 -15.75 3.00 -0.85
CA LEU A 87 -16.47 2.64 0.37
C LEU A 87 -15.88 3.48 1.52
N PRO A 88 -16.71 4.21 2.30
CA PRO A 88 -16.25 4.97 3.46
C PRO A 88 -15.45 4.11 4.44
N GLU A 89 -14.50 4.71 5.15
CA GLU A 89 -13.60 3.96 6.06
C GLU A 89 -14.37 3.29 7.22
N ASP A 90 -15.42 3.93 7.70
CA ASP A 90 -16.32 3.44 8.74
C ASP A 90 -17.21 2.27 8.27
N GLU A 91 -17.45 2.15 6.97
CA GLU A 91 -18.16 1.02 6.36
C GLU A 91 -17.22 -0.12 5.93
N ARG A 92 -15.89 0.08 6.00
CA ARG A 92 -14.89 -0.94 5.69
C ARG A 92 -14.66 -1.83 6.90
N THR A 93 -15.45 -2.87 7.04
CA THR A 93 -15.18 -3.91 8.05
C THR A 93 -14.00 -4.79 7.62
N LEU A 94 -13.30 -5.40 8.57
CA LEU A 94 -12.20 -6.34 8.29
C LEU A 94 -12.64 -7.48 7.36
N ASP A 95 -13.89 -7.93 7.48
CA ASP A 95 -14.47 -8.99 6.65
C ASP A 95 -14.71 -8.60 5.18
N THR A 96 -14.69 -7.30 4.86
CA THR A 96 -14.88 -6.81 3.49
C THR A 96 -13.59 -6.74 2.67
N ARG A 97 -12.43 -7.00 3.28
CA ARG A 97 -11.15 -7.04 2.59
C ARG A 97 -10.79 -8.48 2.22
N LYS A 98 -10.67 -8.76 0.93
CA LYS A 98 -10.21 -10.07 0.42
C LYS A 98 -8.68 -10.22 0.52
N VAL A 99 -7.97 -9.10 0.36
CA VAL A 99 -6.52 -9.02 0.54
C VAL A 99 -6.24 -8.46 1.93
N LEU A 100 -5.50 -9.22 2.74
CA LEU A 100 -5.14 -8.85 4.12
C LEU A 100 -6.35 -8.61 5.05
N PRO A 101 -7.32 -9.57 5.15
CA PRO A 101 -8.57 -9.35 5.88
C PRO A 101 -8.37 -9.07 7.38
N GLY A 102 -7.29 -9.59 7.99
CA GLY A 102 -6.96 -9.40 9.40
C GLY A 102 -6.05 -8.19 9.70
N VAL A 103 -5.71 -7.37 8.70
CA VAL A 103 -4.77 -6.25 8.87
C VAL A 103 -5.53 -4.93 8.97
N GLN A 104 -5.38 -4.20 10.08
CA GLN A 104 -6.08 -2.93 10.28
C GLN A 104 -5.49 -1.81 9.40
N HIS A 105 -4.18 -1.61 9.48
CA HIS A 105 -3.48 -0.55 8.75
C HIS A 105 -2.34 -1.09 7.92
N VAL A 106 -2.35 -0.83 6.61
CA VAL A 106 -1.25 -1.13 5.70
C VAL A 106 -0.56 0.18 5.34
N ILE A 107 0.65 0.39 5.84
CA ILE A 107 1.40 1.64 5.68
C ILE A 107 2.63 1.41 4.83
N ALA A 108 2.70 2.07 3.68
CA ALA A 108 3.88 2.05 2.84
C ALA A 108 4.94 3.05 3.33
N ILE A 109 6.21 2.63 3.29
CA ILE A 109 7.34 3.52 3.50
C ILE A 109 8.04 3.67 2.16
N ALA A 110 8.05 4.89 1.65
CA ALA A 110 8.55 5.22 0.32
C ALA A 110 9.72 6.20 0.38
N SER A 111 10.50 6.24 -0.68
CA SER A 111 11.51 7.27 -0.89
C SER A 111 11.65 7.57 -2.38
N GLY A 112 11.87 8.84 -2.72
CA GLY A 112 12.10 9.22 -4.11
C GLY A 112 13.46 8.76 -4.65
N LYS A 113 14.41 8.44 -3.76
CA LYS A 113 15.79 8.09 -4.11
C LYS A 113 16.31 6.99 -3.18
N GLY A 114 17.22 6.14 -3.69
CA GLY A 114 17.97 5.19 -2.88
C GLY A 114 18.98 5.86 -1.95
N GLY A 115 19.31 5.19 -0.84
CA GLY A 115 20.33 5.65 0.09
C GLY A 115 19.90 6.72 1.11
N VAL A 116 18.62 7.06 1.18
CA VAL A 116 18.09 8.03 2.18
C VAL A 116 17.76 7.38 3.54
N GLY A 117 17.99 6.07 3.68
CA GLY A 117 17.74 5.33 4.92
C GLY A 117 16.29 4.87 5.12
N LYS A 118 15.51 4.76 4.04
CA LYS A 118 14.13 4.26 4.06
C LYS A 118 13.99 2.97 4.86
N SER A 119 14.74 1.93 4.50
CA SER A 119 14.66 0.60 5.14
C SER A 119 15.08 0.64 6.61
N THR A 120 16.08 1.47 6.98
CA THR A 120 16.44 1.70 8.38
C THR A 120 15.30 2.30 9.18
N VAL A 121 14.61 3.29 8.61
CA VAL A 121 13.41 3.89 9.25
C VAL A 121 12.31 2.85 9.37
N THR A 122 12.04 2.07 8.31
CA THR A 122 11.01 1.02 8.31
C THR A 122 11.27 -0.05 9.37
N ALA A 123 12.50 -0.57 9.45
CA ALA A 123 12.87 -1.61 10.41
C ALA A 123 12.71 -1.14 11.85
N ASN A 124 13.23 0.06 12.16
CA ASN A 124 13.13 0.61 13.51
C ASN A 124 11.69 0.97 13.88
N LEU A 125 10.90 1.50 12.95
CA LEU A 125 9.47 1.77 13.18
C LEU A 125 8.68 0.48 13.47
N ALA A 126 8.96 -0.61 12.73
CA ALA A 126 8.32 -1.90 12.95
C ALA A 126 8.61 -2.44 14.35
N VAL A 127 9.88 -2.43 14.76
CA VAL A 127 10.29 -2.93 16.08
C VAL A 127 9.73 -2.04 17.19
N GLU A 128 9.75 -0.72 17.04
CA GLU A 128 9.20 0.19 18.06
C GLU A 128 7.68 0.02 18.22
N LEU A 129 6.93 -0.17 17.14
CA LEU A 129 5.50 -0.47 17.21
C LEU A 129 5.25 -1.82 17.93
N ALA A 130 6.05 -2.85 17.63
CA ALA A 130 5.96 -4.13 18.34
C ALA A 130 6.29 -4.01 19.84
N ARG A 131 7.31 -3.23 20.20
CA ARG A 131 7.66 -2.95 21.60
C ARG A 131 6.56 -2.19 22.35
N ARG A 132 5.77 -1.42 21.66
CA ARG A 132 4.57 -0.74 22.21
C ARG A 132 3.35 -1.64 22.35
N GLY A 133 3.50 -2.92 22.00
CA GLY A 133 2.45 -3.94 22.16
C GLY A 133 1.51 -4.10 20.98
N HIS A 134 1.83 -3.49 19.81
CA HIS A 134 1.06 -3.70 18.58
C HIS A 134 1.50 -5.00 17.88
N ARG A 135 0.56 -5.65 17.20
CA ARG A 135 0.83 -6.76 16.29
C ARG A 135 1.30 -6.20 14.96
N VAL A 136 2.56 -6.44 14.62
CA VAL A 136 3.21 -5.80 13.49
C VAL A 136 3.70 -6.82 12.47
N GLY A 137 3.39 -6.56 11.20
CA GLY A 137 3.99 -7.23 10.06
C GLY A 137 4.86 -6.25 9.26
N LEU A 138 5.81 -6.80 8.53
CA LEU A 138 6.71 -6.06 7.66
C LEU A 138 6.91 -6.81 6.35
N ILE A 139 6.61 -6.15 5.22
CA ILE A 139 6.95 -6.62 3.88
C ILE A 139 8.16 -5.82 3.37
N ASP A 140 9.23 -6.53 3.04
CA ASP A 140 10.36 -5.98 2.30
C ASP A 140 10.14 -6.21 0.81
N ALA A 141 9.74 -5.17 0.12
CA ALA A 141 9.44 -5.16 -1.31
C ALA A 141 10.59 -4.59 -2.16
N ASP A 142 11.75 -4.30 -1.58
CA ASP A 142 12.91 -3.78 -2.32
C ASP A 142 13.62 -4.92 -3.06
N ILE A 143 13.26 -5.09 -4.34
CA ILE A 143 13.77 -6.16 -5.21
C ILE A 143 15.27 -6.02 -5.48
N HIS A 144 15.77 -4.80 -5.50
CA HIS A 144 17.15 -4.53 -5.88
C HIS A 144 18.14 -4.59 -4.71
N GLY A 145 17.63 -4.51 -3.51
CA GLY A 145 18.46 -4.54 -2.30
C GLY A 145 17.65 -4.92 -1.06
N PRO A 146 17.07 -6.14 -1.04
CA PRO A 146 16.29 -6.59 0.11
C PRO A 146 17.19 -6.62 1.35
N SER A 147 16.94 -5.71 2.28
CA SER A 147 17.82 -5.47 3.45
C SER A 147 17.25 -6.00 4.76
N MET A 148 15.96 -6.25 4.83
CA MET A 148 15.30 -6.66 6.07
C MET A 148 15.80 -7.99 6.62
N PRO A 149 16.10 -9.04 5.81
CA PRO A 149 16.67 -10.26 6.36
C PRO A 149 17.98 -10.03 7.12
N THR A 150 18.84 -9.13 6.64
CA THR A 150 20.07 -8.73 7.32
C THR A 150 19.80 -7.92 8.57
N MET A 151 18.94 -6.90 8.46
CA MET A 151 18.61 -5.99 9.58
C MET A 151 17.89 -6.68 10.75
N PHE A 152 17.29 -7.85 10.50
CA PHE A 152 16.61 -8.65 11.52
C PHE A 152 17.35 -9.93 11.94
N ASP A 153 18.58 -10.14 11.45
CA ASP A 153 19.42 -11.34 11.68
C ASP A 153 18.75 -12.67 11.27
N VAL A 154 17.98 -12.64 10.17
CA VAL A 154 17.22 -13.78 9.67
C VAL A 154 17.58 -14.18 8.23
N VAL A 155 18.77 -13.85 7.76
CA VAL A 155 19.23 -14.13 6.37
C VAL A 155 19.13 -15.61 6.01
N ARG A 156 19.36 -16.51 7.01
CA ARG A 156 19.34 -17.96 6.81
C ARG A 156 17.97 -18.59 7.04
N GLU A 157 17.03 -17.83 7.59
CA GLU A 157 15.68 -18.29 7.80
C GLU A 157 14.94 -18.35 6.48
N LYS A 158 13.97 -19.25 6.39
CA LYS A 158 13.09 -19.37 5.23
C LYS A 158 11.64 -19.38 5.67
N PRO A 159 10.77 -18.63 4.98
CA PRO A 159 9.34 -18.72 5.21
C PRO A 159 8.84 -20.16 5.09
N ALA A 160 8.10 -20.63 6.07
CA ALA A 160 7.57 -21.98 6.09
C ALA A 160 6.26 -22.04 5.29
N PRO A 161 6.02 -23.11 4.51
CA PRO A 161 4.69 -23.35 3.94
C PRO A 161 3.70 -23.65 5.07
N VAL A 162 2.56 -22.99 5.05
CA VAL A 162 1.44 -23.19 6.00
C VAL A 162 0.21 -23.56 5.19
N GLU A 163 -0.56 -24.51 5.66
CA GLU A 163 -1.86 -24.83 5.07
C GLU A 163 -2.97 -24.31 5.97
N LYS A 164 -3.85 -23.48 5.43
CA LYS A 164 -4.99 -22.92 6.16
C LYS A 164 -6.22 -22.95 5.27
N ASP A 165 -7.29 -23.55 5.76
CA ASP A 165 -8.55 -23.70 5.04
C ASP A 165 -8.37 -24.37 3.65
N GLY A 166 -7.43 -25.34 3.54
CA GLY A 166 -7.11 -26.04 2.28
C GLY A 166 -6.34 -25.18 1.27
N LYS A 167 -5.78 -24.02 1.68
CA LYS A 167 -4.96 -23.16 0.83
C LYS A 167 -3.52 -23.14 1.33
N PRO A 168 -2.54 -23.29 0.42
CA PRO A 168 -1.15 -23.10 0.77
C PRO A 168 -0.88 -21.59 0.99
N LEU A 169 -0.29 -21.25 2.12
CA LEU A 169 0.12 -19.90 2.49
C LEU A 169 1.62 -19.87 2.81
N ILE A 170 2.17 -18.67 2.86
CA ILE A 170 3.56 -18.39 3.21
C ILE A 170 3.60 -17.92 4.66
N GLY A 171 4.13 -18.75 5.58
CA GLY A 171 4.30 -18.37 6.97
C GLY A 171 5.42 -17.33 7.13
N PRO A 172 5.15 -16.13 7.66
CA PRO A 172 6.17 -15.14 7.91
C PRO A 172 7.26 -15.63 8.88
N VAL A 173 8.48 -15.16 8.69
CA VAL A 173 9.55 -15.30 9.68
C VAL A 173 9.30 -14.32 10.81
N GLU A 174 9.44 -14.76 12.05
CA GLU A 174 9.24 -13.90 13.21
C GLU A 174 10.59 -13.50 13.84
N ALA A 175 10.83 -12.19 13.95
CA ALA A 175 12.00 -11.65 14.61
C ALA A 175 11.67 -10.32 15.30
N HIS A 176 12.24 -10.09 16.48
CA HIS A 176 12.02 -8.87 17.29
C HIS A 176 10.53 -8.50 17.50
N GLY A 177 9.63 -9.51 17.55
CA GLY A 177 8.19 -9.30 17.70
C GLY A 177 7.47 -8.85 16.43
N VAL A 178 8.14 -8.92 15.27
CA VAL A 178 7.61 -8.54 13.97
C VAL A 178 7.52 -9.78 13.06
N LYS A 179 6.39 -9.94 12.36
CA LYS A 179 6.22 -10.92 11.29
C LYS A 179 6.81 -10.36 10.00
N LEU A 180 7.80 -11.03 9.42
CA LEU A 180 8.57 -10.54 8.28
C LEU A 180 8.41 -11.44 7.05
N LEU A 181 8.06 -10.87 5.91
CA LEU A 181 8.28 -11.46 4.59
C LEU A 181 9.13 -10.51 3.74
N SER A 182 10.19 -11.03 3.16
CA SER A 182 11.07 -10.30 2.24
C SER A 182 11.17 -11.05 0.93
N ILE A 183 11.20 -10.31 -0.17
CA ILE A 183 11.56 -10.89 -1.48
C ILE A 183 12.95 -11.53 -1.44
N GLY A 184 13.83 -11.09 -0.53
CA GLY A 184 15.15 -11.64 -0.30
C GLY A 184 15.15 -13.08 0.22
N PHE A 185 14.07 -13.56 0.85
CA PHE A 185 13.97 -14.96 1.27
C PHE A 185 13.85 -15.95 0.11
N PHE A 186 13.42 -15.48 -1.05
CA PHE A 186 13.20 -16.27 -2.26
C PHE A 186 14.37 -16.16 -3.24
N ALA A 187 15.36 -15.36 -2.92
CA ALA A 187 16.62 -15.21 -3.64
C ALA A 187 17.72 -16.00 -2.93
N ASP A 188 18.61 -16.61 -3.72
CA ASP A 188 19.87 -17.13 -3.18
C ASP A 188 20.80 -15.90 -2.95
N PRO A 189 21.33 -15.66 -1.74
CA PRO A 189 22.21 -14.53 -1.47
C PRO A 189 23.44 -14.48 -2.38
N ASP A 190 23.90 -15.64 -2.85
CA ASP A 190 25.08 -15.79 -3.67
C ASP A 190 24.79 -15.79 -5.18
N GLN A 191 23.52 -15.71 -5.58
CA GLN A 191 23.10 -15.71 -6.99
C GLN A 191 22.41 -14.40 -7.37
N ALA A 192 22.88 -13.77 -8.44
CA ALA A 192 22.21 -12.62 -9.01
C ALA A 192 20.90 -13.10 -9.72
N ILE A 193 19.76 -12.90 -9.07
CA ILE A 193 18.47 -13.11 -9.71
C ILE A 193 18.10 -11.87 -10.51
N VAL A 194 17.96 -12.03 -11.82
CA VAL A 194 17.47 -10.95 -12.68
C VAL A 194 15.94 -10.96 -12.62
N TRP A 195 15.40 -10.15 -11.74
CA TRP A 195 13.97 -9.91 -11.66
C TRP A 195 13.50 -9.10 -12.87
N ARG A 196 12.69 -9.71 -13.74
CA ARG A 196 12.00 -8.97 -14.80
C ARG A 196 10.72 -8.36 -14.23
N GLY A 197 10.36 -7.15 -14.65
CA GLY A 197 9.23 -6.38 -14.09
C GLY A 197 7.96 -7.18 -13.77
N PRO A 198 7.39 -7.95 -14.74
CA PRO A 198 6.17 -8.73 -14.46
C PRO A 198 6.36 -9.87 -13.44
N MET A 199 7.54 -10.49 -13.40
CA MET A 199 7.84 -11.53 -12.40
C MET A 199 7.98 -10.92 -11.00
N ALA A 200 8.64 -9.78 -10.92
CA ALA A 200 8.82 -9.05 -9.69
C ALA A 200 7.48 -8.60 -9.10
N SER A 201 6.63 -7.98 -9.91
CA SER A 201 5.29 -7.54 -9.49
C SER A 201 4.43 -8.71 -9.03
N LYS A 202 4.50 -9.86 -9.70
CA LYS A 202 3.77 -11.07 -9.30
C LYS A 202 4.28 -11.61 -7.95
N ALA A 203 5.59 -11.75 -7.80
CA ALA A 203 6.19 -12.26 -6.56
C ALA A 203 5.88 -11.33 -5.37
N LEU A 204 5.97 -10.02 -5.57
CA LEU A 204 5.59 -9.05 -4.55
C LEU A 204 4.11 -9.12 -4.22
N GLY A 205 3.23 -9.25 -5.23
CA GLY A 205 1.80 -9.45 -5.01
C GLY A 205 1.51 -10.66 -4.11
N GLN A 206 2.25 -11.76 -4.29
CA GLN A 206 2.11 -12.97 -3.48
C GLN A 206 2.48 -12.75 -2.00
N LEU A 207 3.41 -11.84 -1.67
CA LEU A 207 3.71 -11.51 -0.27
C LEU A 207 2.49 -10.92 0.45
N PHE A 208 1.62 -10.20 -0.27
CA PHE A 208 0.37 -9.67 0.28
C PHE A 208 -0.73 -10.73 0.31
N THR A 209 -0.94 -11.47 -0.79
CA THR A 209 -2.10 -12.36 -0.95
C THR A 209 -1.92 -13.72 -0.32
N ASP A 210 -0.69 -14.24 -0.33
CA ASP A 210 -0.38 -15.61 0.09
C ASP A 210 0.36 -15.66 1.44
N GLY A 211 0.71 -14.51 2.03
CA GLY A 211 1.26 -14.43 3.38
C GLY A 211 0.23 -14.77 4.47
N ASP A 212 0.58 -15.66 5.41
CA ASP A 212 -0.26 -15.92 6.59
C ASP A 212 -0.04 -14.84 7.66
N TRP A 213 -0.57 -13.67 7.36
CA TRP A 213 -0.40 -12.51 8.25
C TRP A 213 -1.24 -12.60 9.53
N GLY A 214 -2.39 -13.30 9.48
CA GLY A 214 -3.35 -13.35 10.60
C GLY A 214 -3.85 -11.95 10.96
N GLU A 215 -4.05 -11.74 12.27
CA GLU A 215 -4.51 -10.45 12.81
C GLU A 215 -3.32 -9.53 13.09
N LEU A 216 -3.27 -8.37 12.42
CA LEU A 216 -2.24 -7.35 12.60
C LEU A 216 -2.88 -5.97 12.81
N ASP A 217 -2.28 -5.17 13.69
CA ASP A 217 -2.63 -3.77 13.86
C ASP A 217 -1.97 -2.93 12.75
N TYR A 218 -0.71 -3.25 12.42
CA TYR A 218 0.05 -2.59 11.36
C TYR A 218 0.77 -3.61 10.47
N LEU A 219 0.70 -3.38 9.15
CA LEU A 219 1.59 -4.01 8.17
C LEU A 219 2.38 -2.91 7.48
N LEU A 220 3.67 -2.84 7.76
CA LEU A 220 4.56 -1.90 7.10
C LEU A 220 5.06 -2.50 5.80
N VAL A 221 5.19 -1.67 4.76
CA VAL A 221 5.69 -2.08 3.45
C VAL A 221 6.87 -1.23 3.06
N ASP A 222 8.07 -1.81 3.09
CA ASP A 222 9.28 -1.16 2.62
C ASP A 222 9.34 -1.21 1.09
N LEU A 223 8.94 -0.11 0.43
CA LEU A 223 8.86 -0.03 -1.03
C LEU A 223 10.26 0.07 -1.66
N PRO A 224 10.44 -0.35 -2.92
CA PRO A 224 11.66 -0.02 -3.66
C PRO A 224 11.90 1.50 -3.69
N PRO A 225 13.11 2.00 -3.93
CA PRO A 225 13.32 3.43 -4.13
C PRO A 225 12.80 3.89 -5.50
N GLY A 226 12.39 5.16 -5.59
CA GLY A 226 11.95 5.79 -6.84
C GLY A 226 10.43 5.81 -7.04
N THR A 227 9.99 5.93 -8.30
CA THR A 227 8.58 6.08 -8.70
C THR A 227 8.24 5.26 -9.95
N GLY A 228 8.88 4.11 -10.12
CA GLY A 228 8.73 3.26 -11.31
C GLY A 228 7.50 2.34 -11.29
N ASP A 229 7.34 1.54 -12.35
CA ASP A 229 6.19 0.64 -12.57
C ASP A 229 5.94 -0.35 -11.43
N VAL A 230 6.99 -0.76 -10.72
CA VAL A 230 6.88 -1.65 -9.55
C VAL A 230 6.07 -1.00 -8.43
N HIS A 231 6.27 0.30 -8.18
CA HIS A 231 5.47 1.05 -7.20
C HIS A 231 3.99 1.06 -7.59
N LEU A 232 3.70 1.38 -8.85
CA LEU A 232 2.33 1.41 -9.36
C LEU A 232 1.66 0.03 -9.23
N SER A 233 2.39 -1.03 -9.57
CA SER A 233 1.88 -2.40 -9.44
C SER A 233 1.60 -2.79 -7.99
N LEU A 234 2.47 -2.41 -7.04
CA LEU A 234 2.29 -2.68 -5.62
C LEU A 234 1.10 -1.93 -5.02
N VAL A 235 0.98 -0.65 -5.34
CA VAL A 235 -0.14 0.20 -4.88
C VAL A 235 -1.49 -0.32 -5.39
N GLN A 236 -1.49 -0.97 -6.56
CA GLN A 236 -2.70 -1.58 -7.12
C GLN A 236 -3.13 -2.86 -6.40
N VAL A 237 -2.20 -3.63 -5.86
CA VAL A 237 -2.46 -4.90 -5.15
C VAL A 237 -2.66 -4.67 -3.65
N ALA A 238 -1.86 -3.79 -3.05
CA ALA A 238 -1.89 -3.53 -1.62
C ALA A 238 -3.01 -2.55 -1.23
N PRO A 239 -3.88 -2.89 -0.27
CA PRO A 239 -4.91 -1.97 0.23
C PRO A 239 -4.28 -0.95 1.18
N LEU A 240 -3.45 -0.05 0.66
CA LEU A 240 -2.71 0.93 1.46
C LEU A 240 -3.63 1.89 2.20
N SER A 241 -3.45 2.00 3.51
CA SER A 241 -4.09 3.02 4.35
C SER A 241 -3.41 4.38 4.20
N GLY A 242 -2.13 4.38 3.80
CA GLY A 242 -1.37 5.59 3.54
C GLY A 242 0.11 5.32 3.33
N VAL A 243 0.86 6.37 3.05
CA VAL A 243 2.31 6.33 2.79
C VAL A 243 3.06 7.35 3.63
N VAL A 244 4.19 6.94 4.18
CA VAL A 244 5.19 7.82 4.79
C VAL A 244 6.37 7.95 3.80
N VAL A 245 6.77 9.18 3.50
CA VAL A 245 7.87 9.43 2.56
C VAL A 245 9.11 9.86 3.34
N VAL A 246 10.20 9.13 3.16
CA VAL A 246 11.50 9.38 3.79
C VAL A 246 12.44 10.05 2.80
N SER A 247 13.06 11.15 3.20
CA SER A 247 14.09 11.84 2.41
C SER A 247 15.16 12.43 3.30
N THR A 248 16.32 12.77 2.70
CA THR A 248 17.34 13.60 3.33
C THR A 248 17.12 15.07 2.95
N PRO A 249 17.68 16.06 3.70
CA PRO A 249 17.46 17.48 3.44
C PRO A 249 18.08 18.01 2.14
N GLN A 250 18.86 17.21 1.39
CA GLN A 250 19.51 17.60 0.14
C GLN A 250 18.51 17.94 -0.96
N ASP A 251 18.73 19.01 -1.71
CA ASP A 251 17.84 19.43 -2.80
C ASP A 251 17.62 18.34 -3.87
N ILE A 252 18.66 17.56 -4.18
CA ILE A 252 18.57 16.46 -5.14
C ILE A 252 17.67 15.33 -4.63
N ALA A 253 17.69 15.02 -3.32
CA ALA A 253 16.82 14.02 -2.72
C ALA A 253 15.38 14.55 -2.62
N LEU A 254 15.23 15.83 -2.32
CA LEU A 254 13.93 16.51 -2.28
C LEU A 254 13.24 16.55 -3.63
N ALA A 255 14.01 16.78 -4.71
CA ALA A 255 13.45 16.77 -6.07
C ALA A 255 12.76 15.42 -6.39
N ASP A 256 13.37 14.32 -5.98
CA ASP A 256 12.80 12.98 -6.17
C ASP A 256 11.68 12.66 -5.16
N ALA A 257 11.81 13.12 -3.91
CA ALA A 257 10.75 12.98 -2.91
C ALA A 257 9.45 13.71 -3.35
N ARG A 258 9.57 14.89 -3.97
CA ARG A 258 8.42 15.62 -4.54
C ARG A 258 7.70 14.81 -5.60
N LYS A 259 8.44 14.13 -6.49
CA LYS A 259 7.84 13.23 -7.51
C LYS A 259 7.11 12.07 -6.84
N GLY A 260 7.72 11.47 -5.79
CA GLY A 260 7.10 10.40 -5.00
C GLY A 260 5.77 10.84 -4.37
N VAL A 261 5.76 11.98 -3.67
CA VAL A 261 4.53 12.55 -3.08
C VAL A 261 3.48 12.78 -4.15
N SER A 262 3.85 13.44 -5.27
CA SER A 262 2.91 13.72 -6.37
C SER A 262 2.34 12.42 -6.96
N MET A 263 3.15 11.36 -7.09
CA MET A 263 2.69 10.07 -7.59
C MET A 263 1.58 9.48 -6.71
N PHE A 264 1.75 9.48 -5.39
CA PHE A 264 0.72 8.95 -4.49
C PHE A 264 -0.56 9.78 -4.47
N GLN A 265 -0.46 11.07 -4.78
CA GLN A 265 -1.59 12.01 -4.87
C GLN A 265 -2.30 11.99 -6.23
N LEU A 266 -1.77 11.29 -7.25
CA LEU A 266 -2.49 11.12 -8.53
C LEU A 266 -3.86 10.50 -8.30
N GLU A 267 -4.89 11.01 -8.97
CA GLU A 267 -6.26 10.49 -8.88
C GLU A 267 -6.35 8.98 -9.15
N SER A 268 -5.51 8.46 -10.06
CA SER A 268 -5.43 7.04 -10.39
C SER A 268 -4.82 6.17 -9.29
N ILE A 269 -4.12 6.75 -8.33
CA ILE A 269 -3.46 6.06 -7.20
C ILE A 269 -4.20 6.37 -5.91
N ASN A 270 -4.39 7.64 -5.61
CA ASN A 270 -5.16 8.18 -4.49
C ASN A 270 -4.82 7.53 -3.13
N VAL A 271 -3.53 7.45 -2.81
CA VAL A 271 -3.05 6.97 -1.50
C VAL A 271 -2.71 8.18 -0.63
N PRO A 272 -3.31 8.31 0.56
CA PRO A 272 -3.00 9.41 1.46
C PRO A 272 -1.53 9.47 1.85
N VAL A 273 -0.90 10.64 1.73
CA VAL A 273 0.45 10.86 2.26
C VAL A 273 0.32 11.24 3.73
N LEU A 274 0.61 10.30 4.63
CA LEU A 274 0.52 10.46 6.08
C LEU A 274 1.52 11.49 6.59
N GLY A 275 2.67 11.61 5.92
CA GLY A 275 3.65 12.64 6.22
C GLY A 275 5.04 12.36 5.69
N LEU A 276 5.93 13.30 5.96
CA LEU A 276 7.32 13.31 5.54
C LEU A 276 8.26 13.17 6.73
N VAL A 277 9.31 12.37 6.58
CA VAL A 277 10.40 12.20 7.55
C VAL A 277 11.68 12.74 6.96
N GLU A 278 12.34 13.67 7.66
CA GLU A 278 13.69 14.14 7.34
C GLU A 278 14.72 13.24 8.03
N ASN A 279 15.31 12.33 7.29
CA ASN A 279 16.35 11.44 7.81
C ASN A 279 17.75 12.03 7.58
N MET A 280 18.71 11.66 8.41
CA MET A 280 20.10 12.16 8.39
C MET A 280 20.13 13.70 8.53
N ALA A 281 19.21 14.28 9.29
CA ALA A 281 19.04 15.71 9.41
C ALA A 281 20.26 16.41 10.00
N TYR A 282 20.92 15.75 10.93
CA TYR A 282 22.17 16.21 11.55
C TYR A 282 22.98 15.06 12.11
N PHE A 283 24.27 15.30 12.33
CA PHE A 283 25.19 14.44 13.06
C PHE A 283 25.67 15.16 14.32
N THR A 284 25.65 14.48 15.44
CA THR A 284 26.21 14.96 16.71
C THR A 284 27.41 14.08 17.07
N PRO A 285 28.65 14.61 17.06
CA PRO A 285 29.82 13.85 17.48
C PRO A 285 29.71 13.44 18.95
N PRO A 286 30.15 12.22 19.33
CA PRO A 286 30.09 11.76 20.71
C PRO A 286 30.92 12.61 21.71
N ASP A 287 32.01 13.20 21.23
CA ASP A 287 32.89 14.09 21.98
C ASP A 287 32.41 15.55 22.05
N LEU A 288 31.41 15.92 21.26
CA LEU A 288 30.82 17.26 21.17
C LEU A 288 29.28 17.20 21.18
N PRO A 289 28.65 16.74 22.28
CA PRO A 289 27.20 16.44 22.30
C PRO A 289 26.31 17.66 22.09
N ASP A 290 26.81 18.87 22.32
CA ASP A 290 26.05 20.11 22.11
C ASP A 290 26.13 20.65 20.67
N ARG A 291 26.93 20.01 19.80
CA ARG A 291 27.13 20.45 18.42
C ARG A 291 26.41 19.57 17.41
N LYS A 292 25.59 20.19 16.59
CA LYS A 292 24.92 19.53 15.46
C LYS A 292 25.56 19.98 14.14
N TYR A 293 25.95 18.99 13.33
CA TYR A 293 26.50 19.22 11.99
C TYR A 293 25.46 18.78 10.95
N HIS A 294 24.98 19.71 10.14
CA HIS A 294 24.01 19.46 9.08
C HIS A 294 24.72 19.07 7.78
N LEU A 295 25.23 17.83 7.72
CA LEU A 295 26.07 17.34 6.62
C LEU A 295 25.37 17.34 5.27
N PHE A 296 24.05 17.16 5.28
CA PHE A 296 23.21 17.06 4.08
C PHE A 296 22.31 18.27 3.85
N GLY A 297 22.52 19.37 4.53
CA GLY A 297 21.64 20.54 4.54
C GLY A 297 20.75 20.57 5.77
N ARG A 298 19.87 21.56 5.86
CA ARG A 298 19.04 21.80 7.03
C ARG A 298 17.61 22.09 6.66
N ASP A 299 16.67 21.42 7.35
CA ASP A 299 15.22 21.67 7.27
C ASP A 299 14.63 21.56 5.85
N GLY A 300 15.28 20.81 4.92
CA GLY A 300 14.86 20.73 3.53
C GLY A 300 13.50 20.06 3.38
N VAL A 301 13.31 18.90 4.02
CA VAL A 301 12.04 18.16 4.00
C VAL A 301 10.96 18.91 4.78
N LYS A 302 11.33 19.52 5.91
CA LYS A 302 10.42 20.33 6.72
C LYS A 302 9.84 21.50 5.93
N ARG A 303 10.70 22.29 5.25
CA ARG A 303 10.24 23.39 4.38
C ARG A 303 9.36 22.90 3.24
N TYR A 304 9.70 21.73 2.68
CA TYR A 304 8.85 21.13 1.64
C TYR A 304 7.49 20.71 2.20
N ALA A 305 7.44 20.08 3.36
CA ALA A 305 6.21 19.68 4.03
C ALA A 305 5.30 20.90 4.26
N GLU A 306 5.85 22.00 4.80
CA GLU A 306 5.14 23.27 5.02
C GLU A 306 4.61 23.85 3.70
N ALA A 307 5.43 23.87 2.64
CA ALA A 307 5.04 24.44 1.34
C ALA A 307 3.97 23.61 0.61
N SER A 308 3.97 22.28 0.80
CA SER A 308 3.01 21.35 0.16
C SER A 308 1.75 21.08 1.00
N GLY A 309 1.69 21.58 2.24
CA GLY A 309 0.60 21.25 3.17
C GLY A 309 0.62 19.80 3.63
N THR A 310 1.73 19.06 3.44
CA THR A 310 1.88 17.69 3.87
C THR A 310 2.38 17.64 5.32
N PRO A 311 1.89 16.76 6.19
CA PRO A 311 2.38 16.65 7.56
C PRO A 311 3.90 16.40 7.63
N PHE A 312 4.61 17.11 8.50
CA PHE A 312 6.00 16.83 8.85
C PHE A 312 6.02 15.95 10.10
N LEU A 313 6.48 14.70 9.98
CA LEU A 313 6.46 13.74 11.08
C LEU A 313 7.66 13.88 12.01
N GLY A 314 8.75 14.46 11.53
CA GLY A 314 9.93 14.71 12.34
C GLY A 314 11.24 14.58 11.60
N GLU A 315 12.32 14.86 12.34
CA GLU A 315 13.71 14.71 11.89
C GLU A 315 14.41 13.58 12.65
N LEU A 316 15.24 12.81 11.95
CA LEU A 316 16.05 11.74 12.51
C LEU A 316 17.53 12.07 12.31
N PRO A 317 18.36 11.98 13.37
CA PRO A 317 19.78 12.22 13.27
C PRO A 317 20.51 11.08 12.54
N LEU A 318 21.69 11.37 12.01
CA LEU A 318 22.65 10.35 11.61
C LEU A 318 23.38 9.86 12.87
N VAL A 319 23.14 8.61 13.27
CA VAL A 319 23.70 8.02 14.49
C VAL A 319 24.47 6.75 14.15
N GLN A 320 25.75 6.69 14.54
CA GLN A 320 26.60 5.53 14.28
C GLN A 320 26.02 4.24 14.88
N ALA A 321 25.51 4.30 16.11
CA ALA A 321 24.92 3.13 16.78
C ALA A 321 23.71 2.55 16.04
N ILE A 322 22.91 3.36 15.35
CA ILE A 322 21.77 2.87 14.53
C ILE A 322 22.31 2.03 13.36
N ARG A 323 23.37 2.48 12.69
CA ARG A 323 24.02 1.72 11.63
C ARG A 323 24.60 0.40 12.15
N GLU A 324 25.36 0.46 13.25
CA GLU A 324 25.99 -0.73 13.85
C GLU A 324 24.94 -1.74 14.32
N ALA A 325 23.86 -1.28 14.91
CA ALA A 325 22.73 -2.11 15.31
C ALA A 325 22.07 -2.80 14.11
N GLY A 326 21.83 -2.07 13.02
CA GLY A 326 21.29 -2.63 11.79
C GLY A 326 22.21 -3.67 11.14
N ASP A 327 23.53 -3.42 11.11
CA ASP A 327 24.53 -4.38 10.60
C ASP A 327 24.62 -5.65 11.48
N ALA A 328 24.32 -5.52 12.78
CA ALA A 328 24.30 -6.63 13.73
C ALA A 328 22.93 -7.36 13.79
N GLY A 329 21.98 -7.00 12.92
CA GLY A 329 20.64 -7.60 12.88
C GLY A 329 19.76 -7.26 14.09
N ARG A 330 20.02 -6.14 14.74
CA ARG A 330 19.31 -5.67 15.94
C ARG A 330 18.88 -4.23 15.74
N PRO A 331 17.70 -3.98 15.14
CA PRO A 331 17.19 -2.62 15.02
C PRO A 331 17.28 -1.86 16.35
N ALA A 332 17.66 -0.57 16.27
CA ALA A 332 18.06 0.21 17.45
C ALA A 332 16.85 0.69 18.29
N ALA A 333 15.62 0.52 17.79
CA ALA A 333 14.39 0.91 18.49
C ALA A 333 14.08 0.00 19.67
#